data_df17155221660be6bc9fc1a2e5828299
#
_entry.id   df17155221660be6bc9fc1a2e5828299
#
_cell.length_a   1.000
_cell.length_b   1.000
_cell.length_c   1.000
_cell.angle_alpha   90.00
_cell.angle_beta   90.00
_cell.angle_gamma   90.00
#
_symmetry.space_group_name_H-M   'P 1'
#
loop_
_entity.id
_entity.type
_entity.pdbx_description
1 polymer ?
#
loop_
_entity_poly.entity_id
_entity_poly.type
_entity_poly.pdbx_seq_one_letter_code
_entity_poly.pdbx_strand_id
1 'polypeptide(L)'
;VVKQAMKLAREAVAGTDTLVALDIGPLGQLLEPTGTLKFEEAYELFKEIIDAGKSMADLIVIETMTDLYEIKAALLAAKENSSLPVFTYMTFEKNGRTFTGCSPAAMALTLEGLGADAVGVNCSLAPSELREIVKEISEWTTLPLVIKANAGLPDPITNEYSVSAEQFAEDYRFFAELGVKIYGGCWGTSPEYIVKVREMLRENPPKKRE
;
A
#
# COMPACT_ATOMS: atom_id res chain seq x y z
N VAL A 1 15.28 15.92 -4.67
CA VAL A 1 14.81 14.65 -5.27
C VAL A 1 13.30 14.65 -5.41
N VAL A 2 12.51 14.75 -4.32
CA VAL A 2 11.02 14.63 -4.32
C VAL A 2 10.35 15.57 -5.33
N LYS A 3 10.62 16.86 -5.30
CA LYS A 3 10.04 17.86 -6.23
C LYS A 3 10.28 17.48 -7.69
N GLN A 4 11.47 16.98 -8.03
CA GLN A 4 11.78 16.59 -9.40
C GLN A 4 11.02 15.31 -9.81
N ALA A 5 10.91 14.32 -8.92
CA ALA A 5 10.14 13.11 -9.17
C ALA A 5 8.66 13.44 -9.41
N MET A 6 8.06 14.27 -8.57
CA MET A 6 6.68 14.71 -8.73
C MET A 6 6.44 15.49 -10.03
N LYS A 7 7.39 16.34 -10.42
CA LYS A 7 7.32 17.05 -11.70
C LYS A 7 7.32 16.09 -12.88
N LEU A 8 8.22 15.12 -12.90
CA LEU A 8 8.29 14.09 -13.95
C LEU A 8 7.00 13.26 -14.02
N ALA A 9 6.45 12.89 -12.86
CA ALA A 9 5.17 12.16 -12.81
C ALA A 9 4.02 12.99 -13.41
N ARG A 10 3.92 14.28 -13.08
CA ARG A 10 2.93 15.20 -13.67
C ARG A 10 3.09 15.37 -15.19
N GLU A 11 4.34 15.49 -15.65
CA GLU A 11 4.64 15.57 -17.08
C GLU A 11 4.22 14.29 -17.82
N ALA A 12 4.47 13.12 -17.20
CA ALA A 12 4.15 11.82 -17.79
C ALA A 12 2.64 11.58 -17.97
N VAL A 13 1.80 12.13 -17.10
CA VAL A 13 0.33 11.97 -17.16
C VAL A 13 -0.39 13.13 -17.81
N ALA A 14 0.33 14.12 -18.34
CA ALA A 14 -0.26 15.30 -18.93
C ALA A 14 -1.24 14.96 -20.06
N GLY A 15 -2.46 15.49 -19.98
CA GLY A 15 -3.54 15.20 -20.93
C GLY A 15 -4.28 13.89 -20.72
N THR A 16 -4.07 13.22 -19.58
CA THR A 16 -4.82 12.03 -19.17
C THR A 16 -5.58 12.29 -17.86
N ASP A 17 -6.50 11.38 -17.49
CA ASP A 17 -7.23 11.40 -16.22
C ASP A 17 -6.46 10.65 -15.09
N THR A 18 -5.19 10.34 -15.31
CA THR A 18 -4.36 9.61 -14.36
C THR A 18 -3.98 10.50 -13.19
N LEU A 19 -4.25 10.04 -11.97
CA LEU A 19 -3.86 10.72 -10.73
C LEU A 19 -2.37 10.49 -10.42
N VAL A 20 -1.75 11.46 -9.77
CA VAL A 20 -0.37 11.37 -9.31
C VAL A 20 -0.36 11.25 -7.80
N ALA A 21 0.22 10.17 -7.28
CA ALA A 21 0.43 9.97 -5.86
C ALA A 21 1.81 10.46 -5.43
N LEU A 22 1.87 11.13 -4.27
CA LEU A 22 3.13 11.27 -3.53
C LEU A 22 3.35 9.96 -2.79
N ASP A 23 4.28 9.17 -3.26
CA ASP A 23 4.61 7.85 -2.73
C ASP A 23 5.70 7.97 -1.65
N ILE A 24 5.43 7.41 -0.47
CA ILE A 24 6.27 7.48 0.73
C ILE A 24 6.50 6.07 1.25
N GLY A 25 7.74 5.62 1.19
CA GLY A 25 8.19 4.37 1.78
C GLY A 25 8.81 4.55 3.17
N PRO A 26 9.28 3.44 3.79
CA PRO A 26 9.91 3.47 5.11
C PRO A 26 11.23 4.24 5.11
N LEU A 27 11.60 4.80 6.26
CA LEU A 27 12.83 5.57 6.47
C LEU A 27 14.09 4.69 6.48
N GLY A 28 13.94 3.36 6.56
CA GLY A 28 15.06 2.43 6.61
C GLY A 28 15.72 2.32 8.00
N GLN A 29 15.09 2.87 9.02
CA GLN A 29 15.50 2.77 10.41
C GLN A 29 14.29 2.41 11.28
N LEU A 30 14.50 1.51 12.24
CA LEU A 30 13.47 1.17 13.21
C LEU A 30 13.34 2.27 14.28
N LEU A 31 12.10 2.54 14.68
CA LEU A 31 11.81 3.47 15.74
C LEU A 31 12.07 2.84 17.13
N GLU A 32 12.30 3.70 18.14
CA GLU A 32 12.36 3.25 19.53
C GLU A 32 11.06 2.54 19.98
N PRO A 33 11.11 1.50 20.80
CA PRO A 33 12.31 0.93 21.45
C PRO A 33 13.02 -0.15 20.63
N THR A 34 12.51 -0.54 19.46
CA THR A 34 13.10 -1.61 18.64
C THR A 34 14.38 -1.15 17.94
N GLY A 35 14.41 0.10 17.52
CA GLY A 35 15.58 0.77 16.94
C GLY A 35 16.01 1.99 17.75
N THR A 36 16.56 2.99 17.05
CA THR A 36 17.14 4.20 17.66
C THR A 36 16.48 5.50 17.21
N LEU A 37 15.59 5.44 16.21
CA LEU A 37 14.93 6.64 15.68
C LEU A 37 13.76 7.02 16.59
N LYS A 38 13.70 8.27 17.03
CA LYS A 38 12.58 8.76 17.83
C LYS A 38 11.35 9.01 16.96
N PHE A 39 10.16 8.87 17.54
CA PHE A 39 8.90 9.08 16.84
C PHE A 39 8.80 10.51 16.24
N GLU A 40 9.17 11.51 17.03
CA GLU A 40 9.12 12.91 16.62
C GLU A 40 10.12 13.21 15.48
N GLU A 41 11.28 12.56 15.49
CA GLU A 41 12.27 12.68 14.41
C GLU A 41 11.74 12.04 13.12
N ALA A 42 11.11 10.86 13.20
CA ALA A 42 10.46 10.22 12.08
C ALA A 42 9.33 11.09 11.50
N TYR A 43 8.49 11.67 12.36
CA TYR A 43 7.43 12.61 11.96
C TYR A 43 7.99 13.80 11.16
N GLU A 44 9.04 14.46 11.63
CA GLU A 44 9.64 15.59 10.92
C GLU A 44 10.26 15.19 9.57
N LEU A 45 10.87 14.01 9.47
CA LEU A 45 11.39 13.49 8.21
C LEU A 45 10.26 13.24 7.19
N PHE A 46 9.15 12.63 7.61
CA PHE A 46 7.98 12.44 6.75
C PHE A 46 7.35 13.77 6.35
N LYS A 47 7.24 14.72 7.28
CA LYS A 47 6.73 16.06 7.02
C LYS A 47 7.56 16.78 5.95
N GLU A 48 8.90 16.66 5.98
CA GLU A 48 9.77 17.24 4.94
C GLU A 48 9.45 16.69 3.55
N ILE A 49 9.23 15.36 3.43
CA ILE A 49 8.85 14.71 2.18
C ILE A 49 7.48 15.24 1.69
N ILE A 50 6.50 15.29 2.59
CA ILE A 50 5.14 15.75 2.31
C ILE A 50 5.14 17.21 1.85
N ASP A 51 5.81 18.09 2.57
CA ASP A 51 5.91 19.50 2.22
C ASP A 51 6.60 19.72 0.87
N ALA A 52 7.53 18.84 0.51
CA ALA A 52 8.21 18.91 -0.78
C ALA A 52 7.33 18.46 -1.97
N GLY A 53 6.39 17.53 -1.75
CA GLY A 53 5.64 16.87 -2.84
C GLY A 53 4.16 17.22 -2.93
N LYS A 54 3.50 17.59 -1.82
CA LYS A 54 2.04 17.72 -1.73
C LYS A 54 1.38 18.64 -2.75
N SER A 55 2.07 19.71 -3.18
CA SER A 55 1.50 20.68 -4.15
C SER A 55 1.37 20.12 -5.58
N MET A 56 2.00 18.99 -5.86
CA MET A 56 1.99 18.32 -7.15
C MET A 56 1.31 16.94 -7.12
N ALA A 57 0.75 16.55 -5.99
CA ALA A 57 0.06 15.27 -5.81
C ALA A 57 -1.46 15.45 -5.80
N ASP A 58 -2.18 14.40 -6.20
CA ASP A 58 -3.63 14.26 -6.05
C ASP A 58 -3.98 13.49 -4.77
N LEU A 59 -3.07 12.64 -4.29
CA LEU A 59 -3.17 11.88 -3.05
C LEU A 59 -1.78 11.55 -2.51
N ILE A 60 -1.73 11.12 -1.26
CA ILE A 60 -0.52 10.58 -0.61
C ILE A 60 -0.70 9.08 -0.46
N VAL A 61 0.33 8.31 -0.80
CA VAL A 61 0.41 6.87 -0.57
C VAL A 61 1.56 6.62 0.40
N ILE A 62 1.28 5.95 1.51
CA ILE A 62 2.27 5.50 2.49
C ILE A 62 2.30 3.98 2.39
N GLU A 63 3.38 3.41 1.84
CA GLU A 63 3.42 1.99 1.51
C GLU A 63 4.68 1.26 1.98
N THR A 64 4.60 -0.07 1.97
CA THR A 64 5.70 -0.99 2.33
C THR A 64 6.16 -0.84 3.79
N MET A 65 5.28 -0.33 4.63
CA MET A 65 5.58 -0.15 6.05
C MET A 65 5.52 -1.48 6.81
N THR A 66 6.52 -1.74 7.62
CA THR A 66 6.64 -2.97 8.43
C THR A 66 6.51 -2.72 9.93
N ASP A 67 6.49 -1.46 10.33
CA ASP A 67 6.34 -1.02 11.71
C ASP A 67 5.12 -0.10 11.87
N LEU A 68 4.24 -0.46 12.83
CA LEU A 68 3.04 0.34 13.11
C LEU A 68 3.38 1.72 13.67
N TYR A 69 4.49 1.87 14.40
CA TYR A 69 4.92 3.17 14.92
C TYR A 69 5.40 4.08 13.80
N GLU A 70 6.14 3.54 12.84
CA GLU A 70 6.61 4.31 11.69
C GLU A 70 5.46 4.82 10.81
N ILE A 71 4.51 3.92 10.44
CA ILE A 71 3.36 4.33 9.63
C ILE A 71 2.46 5.34 10.36
N LYS A 72 2.35 5.27 11.69
CA LYS A 72 1.65 6.30 12.49
C LYS A 72 2.31 7.66 12.36
N ALA A 73 3.64 7.74 12.45
CA ALA A 73 4.37 9.00 12.28
C ALA A 73 4.15 9.57 10.87
N ALA A 74 4.22 8.74 9.83
CA ALA A 74 3.98 9.13 8.45
C ALA A 74 2.54 9.62 8.22
N LEU A 75 1.54 8.89 8.74
CA LEU A 75 0.13 9.23 8.60
C LEU A 75 -0.22 10.54 9.33
N LEU A 76 0.25 10.71 10.57
CA LEU A 76 0.06 11.96 11.32
C LEU A 76 0.70 13.14 10.58
N ALA A 77 1.94 12.99 10.11
CA ALA A 77 2.60 14.03 9.33
C ALA A 77 1.79 14.39 8.06
N ALA A 78 1.21 13.40 7.37
CA ALA A 78 0.39 13.63 6.19
C ALA A 78 -0.93 14.35 6.51
N LYS A 79 -1.65 13.91 7.53
CA LYS A 79 -2.97 14.49 7.91
C LYS A 79 -2.85 15.89 8.51
N GLU A 80 -1.80 16.18 9.25
CA GLU A 80 -1.59 17.49 9.86
C GLU A 80 -1.02 18.54 8.90
N ASN A 81 -0.30 18.11 7.84
CA ASN A 81 0.37 19.04 6.92
C ASN A 81 -0.21 19.04 5.50
N SER A 82 -1.29 18.27 5.23
CA SER A 82 -1.93 18.19 3.91
C SER A 82 -3.43 17.97 4.05
N SER A 83 -4.20 18.42 3.07
CA SER A 83 -5.63 18.08 2.90
C SER A 83 -5.87 16.97 1.86
N LEU A 84 -4.81 16.38 1.32
CA LEU A 84 -4.92 15.30 0.33
C LEU A 84 -5.44 14.01 0.96
N PRO A 85 -6.16 13.16 0.20
CA PRO A 85 -6.46 11.80 0.65
C PRO A 85 -5.15 11.02 0.93
N VAL A 86 -5.15 10.22 2.00
CA VAL A 86 -3.99 9.43 2.42
C VAL A 86 -4.36 7.96 2.43
N PHE A 87 -3.71 7.19 1.56
CA PHE A 87 -3.83 5.74 1.50
C PHE A 87 -2.64 5.10 2.22
N THR A 88 -2.89 4.09 3.04
CA THR A 88 -1.87 3.47 3.89
C THR A 88 -1.81 1.97 3.68
N TYR A 89 -0.62 1.43 3.43
CA TYR A 89 -0.41 0.00 3.24
C TYR A 89 0.71 -0.51 4.12
N MET A 90 0.50 -1.67 4.74
CA MET A 90 1.55 -2.36 5.46
C MET A 90 1.94 -3.68 4.77
N THR A 91 3.15 -4.11 5.03
CA THR A 91 3.72 -5.36 4.52
C THR A 91 3.69 -6.41 5.62
N PHE A 92 3.12 -7.57 5.29
CA PHE A 92 2.97 -8.70 6.21
C PHE A 92 3.84 -9.87 5.78
N GLU A 93 4.26 -10.67 6.76
CA GLU A 93 4.95 -11.94 6.55
C GLU A 93 3.95 -13.11 6.51
N LYS A 94 4.41 -14.30 6.12
CA LYS A 94 3.59 -15.52 6.04
C LYS A 94 2.88 -15.91 7.34
N ASN A 95 3.41 -15.47 8.49
CA ASN A 95 2.81 -15.70 9.81
C ASN A 95 1.61 -14.76 10.10
N GLY A 96 1.21 -13.92 9.15
CA GLY A 96 0.11 -12.96 9.30
C GLY A 96 0.45 -11.75 10.19
N ARG A 97 1.74 -11.47 10.40
CA ARG A 97 2.22 -10.32 11.19
C ARG A 97 3.17 -9.48 10.37
N THR A 98 3.29 -8.20 10.71
CA THR A 98 4.38 -7.38 10.20
C THR A 98 5.70 -7.76 10.86
N PHE A 99 6.82 -7.27 10.33
CA PHE A 99 8.15 -7.51 10.91
C PHE A 99 8.23 -7.16 12.41
N THR A 100 7.58 -6.09 12.85
CA THR A 100 7.53 -5.70 14.28
C THR A 100 6.38 -6.35 15.06
N GLY A 101 5.65 -7.31 14.45
CA GLY A 101 4.64 -8.13 15.14
C GLY A 101 3.21 -7.58 15.11
N CYS A 102 2.94 -6.49 14.39
CA CYS A 102 1.59 -5.92 14.26
C CYS A 102 0.64 -6.90 13.56
N SER A 103 -0.59 -7.04 14.08
CA SER A 103 -1.66 -7.82 13.43
C SER A 103 -2.43 -6.98 12.40
N PRO A 104 -3.11 -7.63 11.43
CA PRO A 104 -3.99 -6.96 10.49
C PRO A 104 -5.09 -6.14 11.17
N ALA A 105 -5.71 -6.67 12.22
CA ALA A 105 -6.72 -5.99 13.02
C ALA A 105 -6.17 -4.72 13.71
N ALA A 106 -4.99 -4.81 14.34
CA ALA A 106 -4.37 -3.66 15.02
C ALA A 106 -4.00 -2.56 14.01
N MET A 107 -3.49 -2.93 12.82
CA MET A 107 -3.25 -2.02 11.73
C MET A 107 -4.53 -1.30 11.31
N ALA A 108 -5.59 -2.05 10.98
CA ALA A 108 -6.85 -1.52 10.47
C ALA A 108 -7.46 -0.50 11.43
N LEU A 109 -7.63 -0.87 12.72
CA LEU A 109 -8.18 0.00 13.76
C LEU A 109 -7.34 1.26 13.98
N THR A 110 -6.00 1.11 14.00
CA THR A 110 -5.12 2.25 14.25
C THR A 110 -5.14 3.24 13.09
N LEU A 111 -5.03 2.77 11.86
CA LEU A 111 -4.94 3.65 10.69
C LEU A 111 -6.29 4.32 10.37
N GLU A 112 -7.42 3.62 10.53
CA GLU A 112 -8.74 4.22 10.43
C GLU A 112 -8.95 5.27 11.53
N GLY A 113 -8.59 4.96 12.78
CA GLY A 113 -8.68 5.89 13.90
C GLY A 113 -7.82 7.15 13.76
N LEU A 114 -6.72 7.09 13.03
CA LEU A 114 -5.86 8.22 12.69
C LEU A 114 -6.26 8.97 11.41
N GLY A 115 -7.36 8.55 10.76
CA GLY A 115 -7.95 9.26 9.63
C GLY A 115 -7.34 8.91 8.27
N ALA A 116 -6.83 7.69 8.07
CA ALA A 116 -6.53 7.20 6.74
C ALA A 116 -7.79 7.18 5.86
N ASP A 117 -7.65 7.40 4.56
CA ASP A 117 -8.77 7.40 3.60
C ASP A 117 -8.91 6.04 2.89
N ALA A 118 -7.88 5.21 2.92
CA ALA A 118 -7.89 3.81 2.51
C ALA A 118 -6.78 3.05 3.25
N VAL A 119 -7.00 1.75 3.50
CA VAL A 119 -6.03 0.88 4.15
C VAL A 119 -5.83 -0.40 3.35
N GLY A 120 -4.68 -1.03 3.49
CA GLY A 120 -4.45 -2.30 2.79
C GLY A 120 -3.07 -2.88 2.96
N VAL A 121 -2.72 -3.72 2.00
CA VAL A 121 -1.47 -4.46 1.99
C VAL A 121 -0.74 -4.29 0.67
N ASN A 122 0.58 -4.26 0.74
CA ASN A 122 1.43 -4.33 -0.45
C ASN A 122 2.69 -5.15 -0.18
N CYS A 123 3.32 -5.60 -1.28
CA CYS A 123 4.61 -6.28 -1.27
C CYS A 123 4.61 -7.65 -0.58
N SER A 124 5.80 -8.23 -0.41
CA SER A 124 6.15 -9.45 0.33
C SER A 124 5.54 -10.75 -0.20
N LEU A 125 4.23 -10.87 -0.26
CA LEU A 125 3.51 -12.11 -0.50
C LEU A 125 2.80 -12.13 -1.85
N ALA A 126 2.57 -13.35 -2.38
CA ALA A 126 1.69 -13.56 -3.52
C ALA A 126 0.22 -13.35 -3.13
N PRO A 127 -0.69 -13.13 -4.11
CA PRO A 127 -2.10 -12.90 -3.82
C PRO A 127 -2.75 -14.02 -2.99
N SER A 128 -2.46 -15.28 -3.30
CA SER A 128 -3.01 -16.42 -2.57
C SER A 128 -2.60 -16.47 -1.09
N GLU A 129 -1.41 -15.96 -0.76
CA GLU A 129 -0.87 -15.90 0.61
C GLU A 129 -1.46 -14.73 1.43
N LEU A 130 -2.02 -13.71 0.77
CA LEU A 130 -2.61 -12.52 1.41
C LEU A 130 -4.09 -12.69 1.79
N ARG A 131 -4.75 -13.79 1.40
CA ARG A 131 -6.20 -13.97 1.56
C ARG A 131 -6.68 -13.78 2.99
N GLU A 132 -6.09 -14.50 3.95
CA GLU A 132 -6.50 -14.42 5.36
C GLU A 132 -6.16 -13.08 5.99
N ILE A 133 -5.03 -12.47 5.60
CA ILE A 133 -4.61 -11.14 6.07
C ILE A 133 -5.62 -10.07 5.63
N VAL A 134 -5.96 -10.04 4.35
CA VAL A 134 -6.92 -9.05 3.81
C VAL A 134 -8.33 -9.29 4.33
N LYS A 135 -8.71 -10.56 4.54
CA LYS A 135 -9.99 -10.91 5.17
C LYS A 135 -10.05 -10.37 6.59
N GLU A 136 -9.02 -10.60 7.43
CA GLU A 136 -8.96 -10.04 8.79
C GLU A 136 -9.04 -8.50 8.76
N ILE A 137 -8.29 -7.82 7.88
CA ILE A 137 -8.39 -6.36 7.75
C ILE A 137 -9.83 -5.95 7.45
N SER A 138 -10.52 -6.68 6.55
CA SER A 138 -11.89 -6.36 6.13
C SER A 138 -12.92 -6.42 7.26
N GLU A 139 -12.65 -7.19 8.30
CA GLU A 139 -13.52 -7.34 9.48
C GLU A 139 -13.35 -6.18 10.49
N TRP A 140 -12.25 -5.42 10.40
CA TRP A 140 -11.87 -4.41 11.38
C TRP A 140 -11.84 -2.97 10.86
N THR A 141 -12.26 -2.73 9.61
CA THR A 141 -12.34 -1.39 9.04
C THR A 141 -13.50 -1.25 8.06
N THR A 142 -14.06 -0.06 7.99
CA THR A 142 -15.07 0.31 6.98
C THR A 142 -14.44 1.01 5.76
N LEU A 143 -13.18 1.37 5.84
CA LEU A 143 -12.46 2.08 4.78
C LEU A 143 -12.34 1.24 3.49
N PRO A 144 -12.19 1.89 2.33
CA PRO A 144 -11.78 1.22 1.11
C PRO A 144 -10.52 0.39 1.30
N LEU A 145 -10.55 -0.86 0.85
CA LEU A 145 -9.39 -1.75 0.92
C LEU A 145 -8.55 -1.69 -0.33
N VAL A 146 -7.24 -1.79 -0.14
CA VAL A 146 -6.23 -1.79 -1.19
C VAL A 146 -5.41 -3.09 -1.16
N ILE A 147 -5.13 -3.64 -2.34
CA ILE A 147 -4.20 -4.76 -2.49
C ILE A 147 -3.21 -4.50 -3.63
N LYS A 148 -1.91 -4.65 -3.32
CA LYS A 148 -0.79 -4.54 -4.26
C LYS A 148 0.22 -5.67 -4.00
N ALA A 149 -0.15 -6.91 -4.36
CA ALA A 149 0.65 -8.10 -4.10
C ALA A 149 1.90 -8.19 -5.00
N ASN A 150 2.88 -9.00 -4.59
CA ASN A 150 3.95 -9.46 -5.46
C ASN A 150 3.46 -10.57 -6.41
N ALA A 151 4.16 -10.76 -7.52
CA ALA A 151 3.97 -11.93 -8.40
C ALA A 151 4.62 -13.22 -7.81
N GLY A 152 4.59 -13.37 -6.50
CA GLY A 152 5.33 -14.37 -5.74
C GLY A 152 6.71 -13.87 -5.32
N LEU A 153 7.57 -14.82 -4.93
CA LEU A 153 8.98 -14.55 -4.65
C LEU A 153 9.82 -14.92 -5.89
N PRO A 154 10.88 -14.15 -6.20
CA PRO A 154 11.76 -14.51 -7.30
C PRO A 154 12.53 -15.80 -6.98
N ASP A 155 12.72 -16.63 -7.97
CA ASP A 155 13.65 -17.74 -7.89
C ASP A 155 15.08 -17.21 -7.61
N PRO A 156 15.80 -17.73 -6.61
CA PRO A 156 17.09 -17.17 -6.22
C PRO A 156 18.20 -17.34 -7.25
N ILE A 157 18.00 -18.18 -8.27
CA ILE A 157 18.98 -18.47 -9.33
C ILE A 157 18.62 -17.70 -10.61
N THR A 158 17.34 -17.81 -11.04
CA THR A 158 16.89 -17.24 -12.32
C THR A 158 16.35 -15.81 -12.18
N ASN A 159 16.01 -15.37 -10.98
CA ASN A 159 15.28 -14.13 -10.67
C ASN A 159 13.88 -14.04 -11.32
N GLU A 160 13.36 -15.18 -11.80
CA GLU A 160 12.02 -15.24 -12.37
C GLU A 160 10.96 -15.36 -11.26
N TYR A 161 9.82 -14.70 -11.47
CA TYR A 161 8.68 -14.77 -10.57
C TYR A 161 7.76 -15.93 -10.96
N SER A 162 7.25 -16.66 -9.98
CA SER A 162 6.52 -17.91 -10.19
C SER A 162 5.04 -17.75 -10.54
N VAL A 163 4.45 -16.59 -10.30
CA VAL A 163 3.01 -16.35 -10.53
C VAL A 163 2.83 -15.62 -11.86
N SER A 164 2.14 -16.26 -12.82
CA SER A 164 1.83 -15.61 -14.11
C SER A 164 0.76 -14.52 -13.97
N ALA A 165 0.61 -13.67 -14.98
CA ALA A 165 -0.39 -12.60 -14.99
C ALA A 165 -1.83 -13.15 -14.91
N GLU A 166 -2.09 -14.29 -15.56
CA GLU A 166 -3.38 -14.98 -15.51
C GLU A 166 -3.68 -15.52 -14.11
N GLN A 167 -2.72 -16.22 -13.49
CA GLN A 167 -2.89 -16.76 -12.14
C GLN A 167 -3.05 -15.63 -11.12
N PHE A 168 -2.29 -14.55 -11.26
CA PHE A 168 -2.38 -13.37 -10.43
C PHE A 168 -3.79 -12.75 -10.47
N ALA A 169 -4.34 -12.58 -11.66
CA ALA A 169 -5.69 -12.04 -11.85
C ALA A 169 -6.77 -13.00 -11.30
N GLU A 170 -6.62 -14.30 -11.49
CA GLU A 170 -7.54 -15.29 -10.93
C GLU A 170 -7.53 -15.28 -9.40
N ASP A 171 -6.35 -15.21 -8.79
CA ASP A 171 -6.23 -15.09 -7.33
C ASP A 171 -6.86 -13.78 -6.80
N TYR A 172 -6.85 -12.71 -7.60
CA TYR A 172 -7.48 -11.43 -7.25
C TYR A 172 -9.00 -11.48 -7.24
N ARG A 173 -9.64 -12.48 -7.85
CA ARG A 173 -11.08 -12.72 -7.78
C ARG A 173 -11.58 -12.83 -6.33
N PHE A 174 -10.82 -13.52 -5.47
CA PHE A 174 -11.13 -13.59 -4.04
C PHE A 174 -11.30 -12.21 -3.40
N PHE A 175 -10.42 -11.27 -3.72
CA PHE A 175 -10.46 -9.92 -3.15
C PHE A 175 -11.62 -9.09 -3.73
N ALA A 176 -12.02 -9.32 -4.98
CA ALA A 176 -13.22 -8.72 -5.55
C ALA A 176 -14.48 -9.21 -4.82
N GLU A 177 -14.56 -10.50 -4.51
CA GLU A 177 -15.63 -11.07 -3.71
C GLU A 177 -15.68 -10.53 -2.28
N LEU A 178 -14.51 -10.25 -1.69
CA LEU A 178 -14.36 -9.64 -0.37
C LEU A 178 -14.70 -8.13 -0.37
N GLY A 179 -14.79 -7.51 -1.55
CA GLY A 179 -15.13 -6.10 -1.71
C GLY A 179 -13.95 -5.13 -1.65
N VAL A 180 -12.73 -5.60 -1.91
CA VAL A 180 -11.57 -4.73 -2.13
C VAL A 180 -11.89 -3.77 -3.28
N LYS A 181 -11.46 -2.52 -3.19
CA LYS A 181 -11.81 -1.46 -4.18
C LYS A 181 -10.62 -1.01 -5.01
N ILE A 182 -9.41 -1.08 -4.50
CA ILE A 182 -8.22 -0.55 -5.14
C ILE A 182 -7.24 -1.70 -5.34
N TYR A 183 -6.79 -1.85 -6.58
CA TYR A 183 -5.96 -2.97 -7.02
C TYR A 183 -4.69 -2.46 -7.68
N GLY A 184 -3.60 -3.14 -7.43
CA GLY A 184 -2.32 -2.85 -8.04
C GLY A 184 -1.42 -4.07 -8.05
N GLY A 185 -0.16 -3.86 -8.30
CA GLY A 185 0.89 -4.86 -8.21
C GLY A 185 2.10 -4.29 -7.51
N CYS A 186 3.01 -5.17 -7.12
CA CYS A 186 4.30 -4.82 -6.54
C CYS A 186 5.40 -5.61 -7.26
N TRP A 187 6.39 -6.14 -6.57
CA TRP A 187 7.53 -6.82 -7.19
C TRP A 187 7.12 -7.97 -8.10
N GLY A 188 7.77 -8.03 -9.26
CA GLY A 188 7.54 -9.05 -10.28
C GLY A 188 6.32 -8.80 -11.18
N THR A 189 5.51 -7.79 -10.90
CA THR A 189 4.38 -7.43 -11.77
C THR A 189 4.79 -6.46 -12.87
N SER A 190 4.14 -6.57 -14.02
CA SER A 190 4.28 -5.69 -15.18
C SER A 190 2.92 -5.10 -15.57
N PRO A 191 2.85 -4.17 -16.54
CA PRO A 191 1.58 -3.68 -17.06
C PRO A 191 0.62 -4.77 -17.50
N GLU A 192 1.12 -5.91 -17.98
CA GLU A 192 0.33 -7.08 -18.37
C GLU A 192 -0.52 -7.61 -17.20
N TYR A 193 0.05 -7.70 -16.01
CA TYR A 193 -0.67 -8.13 -14.79
C TYR A 193 -1.85 -7.21 -14.50
N ILE A 194 -1.63 -5.90 -14.62
CA ILE A 194 -2.68 -4.91 -14.37
C ILE A 194 -3.79 -4.98 -15.44
N VAL A 195 -3.43 -5.27 -16.69
CA VAL A 195 -4.42 -5.51 -17.76
C VAL A 195 -5.29 -6.72 -17.41
N LYS A 196 -4.68 -7.85 -16.99
CA LYS A 196 -5.41 -9.07 -16.61
C LYS A 196 -6.31 -8.86 -15.40
N VAL A 197 -5.82 -8.17 -14.37
CA VAL A 197 -6.65 -7.79 -13.21
C VAL A 197 -7.83 -6.92 -13.65
N ARG A 198 -7.62 -5.92 -14.51
CA ARG A 198 -8.70 -5.07 -15.03
C ARG A 198 -9.74 -5.87 -15.83
N GLU A 199 -9.32 -6.83 -16.64
CA GLU A 199 -10.21 -7.73 -17.39
C GLU A 199 -11.05 -8.58 -16.43
N MET A 200 -10.41 -9.21 -15.44
CA MET A 200 -11.09 -9.99 -14.40
C MET A 200 -12.12 -9.15 -13.63
N LEU A 201 -11.78 -7.91 -13.25
CA LEU A 201 -12.69 -7.02 -12.51
C LEU A 201 -13.88 -6.53 -13.34
N ARG A 202 -13.76 -6.45 -14.67
CA ARG A 202 -14.91 -6.16 -15.55
C ARG A 202 -15.94 -7.28 -15.56
N GLU A 203 -15.47 -8.53 -15.51
CA GLU A 203 -16.32 -9.73 -15.44
C GLU A 203 -16.84 -9.98 -14.02
N ASN A 204 -16.03 -9.64 -13.02
CA ASN A 204 -16.31 -9.87 -11.59
C ASN A 204 -16.13 -8.56 -10.80
N PRO A 205 -17.09 -7.63 -10.88
CA PRO A 205 -16.97 -6.36 -10.18
C PRO A 205 -16.94 -6.56 -8.65
N PRO A 206 -16.18 -5.72 -7.92
CA PRO A 206 -16.06 -5.84 -6.47
C PRO A 206 -17.42 -5.74 -5.77
N LYS A 207 -17.70 -6.68 -4.86
CA LYS A 207 -18.91 -6.66 -4.03
C LYS A 207 -18.93 -5.42 -3.14
N LYS A 208 -20.12 -5.00 -2.74
CA LYS A 208 -20.25 -3.99 -1.69
C LYS A 208 -19.93 -4.64 -0.35
N ARG A 209 -19.16 -3.94 0.47
CA ARG A 209 -19.01 -4.26 1.89
C ARG A 209 -20.14 -3.58 2.66
N GLU A 210 -20.74 -4.31 3.59
CA GLU A 210 -21.77 -3.81 4.51
C GLU A 210 -21.16 -3.14 5.73
#